data_0b27322cc6d5c1118777f94a81a15f2b
#
_entry.id   0b27322cc6d5c1118777f94a81a15f2b
#
_cell.length_a   1.000
_cell.length_b   1.000
_cell.length_c   1.000
_cell.angle_alpha   90.00
_cell.angle_beta   90.00
_cell.angle_gamma   90.00
#
_symmetry.space_group_name_H-M   'P 1'
#
loop_
_entity.id
_entity.type
_entity.pdbx_description
1 polymer ?
#
loop_
_entity_poly.entity_id
_entity_poly.type
_entity_poly.pdbx_seq_one_letter_code
_entity_poly.pdbx_strand_id
1 'polypeptide(L)'
;QAPGKGWVIPNIDTVSKRLKKEPAYLQTLGRTGPKALEHRYPAVHKDYESLALHELWESDGRKADVMCRWPDGSIGRPFVIIWREVRTRLVIGAKGYRQPTAEGVLAAFGMASERTQAIPENAKLDNGREYAAKSVTGGQETRYRFKITTDEPPGILTRIGTKARWAKPYRGQDKPIESF
;
A
#
# COMPACT_ATOMS: atom_id res chain seq x y z
N GLN A 1 9.55 16.82 -43.35
CA GLN A 1 10.48 15.84 -44.01
C GLN A 1 11.38 15.29 -42.93
N ALA A 2 11.37 13.96 -42.71
CA ALA A 2 12.37 13.31 -41.88
C ALA A 2 13.71 13.34 -42.63
N PRO A 3 14.76 13.90 -42.06
CA PRO A 3 16.04 14.09 -42.76
C PRO A 3 16.70 12.74 -43.03
N GLY A 4 16.97 12.47 -44.32
CA GLY A 4 18.03 11.57 -44.76
C GLY A 4 17.74 10.11 -45.10
N LYS A 5 16.49 9.65 -45.04
CA LYS A 5 16.13 8.29 -45.54
C LYS A 5 14.86 8.44 -46.35
N GLY A 6 14.85 8.22 -47.63
CA GLY A 6 13.72 8.38 -48.57
C GLY A 6 12.41 7.65 -48.19
N TRP A 7 11.93 7.89 -46.98
CA TRP A 7 10.72 7.31 -46.46
C TRP A 7 9.49 8.11 -46.97
N VAL A 8 8.56 7.41 -47.59
CA VAL A 8 7.27 8.00 -47.94
C VAL A 8 6.43 8.13 -46.69
N ILE A 9 6.08 9.37 -46.36
CA ILE A 9 5.16 9.65 -45.25
C ILE A 9 3.75 9.21 -45.71
N PRO A 10 3.11 8.25 -45.02
CA PRO A 10 1.77 7.82 -45.39
C PRO A 10 0.74 8.91 -45.12
N ASN A 11 -0.36 8.90 -45.90
CA ASN A 11 -1.49 9.78 -45.63
C ASN A 11 -2.11 9.52 -44.25
N ILE A 12 -2.67 10.54 -43.64
CA ILE A 12 -3.33 10.51 -42.33
C ILE A 12 -4.39 9.40 -42.23
N ASP A 13 -5.14 9.15 -43.32
CA ASP A 13 -6.15 8.09 -43.38
C ASP A 13 -5.52 6.69 -43.29
N THR A 14 -4.37 6.49 -43.92
CA THR A 14 -3.62 5.24 -43.86
C THR A 14 -3.13 4.99 -42.45
N VAL A 15 -2.59 6.00 -41.77
CA VAL A 15 -2.15 5.95 -40.38
C VAL A 15 -3.33 5.64 -39.46
N SER A 16 -4.45 6.35 -39.63
CA SER A 16 -5.66 6.14 -38.86
C SER A 16 -6.25 4.75 -38.99
N LYS A 17 -6.32 4.22 -40.25
CA LYS A 17 -6.76 2.86 -40.49
C LYS A 17 -5.83 1.81 -39.86
N ARG A 18 -4.53 2.06 -39.86
CA ARG A 18 -3.55 1.18 -39.20
C ARG A 18 -3.72 1.20 -37.68
N LEU A 19 -3.82 2.39 -37.09
CA LEU A 19 -4.01 2.54 -35.63
C LEU A 19 -5.32 1.90 -35.14
N LYS A 20 -6.40 1.94 -35.94
CA LYS A 20 -7.66 1.27 -35.58
C LYS A 20 -7.55 -0.25 -35.55
N LYS A 21 -6.57 -0.84 -36.21
CA LYS A 21 -6.30 -2.29 -36.18
C LYS A 21 -5.49 -2.74 -34.95
N GLU A 22 -4.83 -1.81 -34.27
CA GLU A 22 -4.09 -2.14 -33.07
C GLU A 22 -5.04 -2.54 -31.94
N PRO A 23 -4.63 -3.45 -31.04
CA PRO A 23 -5.42 -3.83 -29.86
C PRO A 23 -5.83 -2.64 -29.03
N ALA A 24 -7.03 -2.71 -28.44
CA ALA A 24 -7.62 -1.59 -27.67
C ALA A 24 -6.72 -1.09 -26.53
N TYR A 25 -5.95 -1.98 -25.91
CA TYR A 25 -5.01 -1.59 -24.84
C TYR A 25 -3.84 -0.74 -25.36
N LEU A 26 -3.29 -1.07 -26.54
CA LEU A 26 -2.24 -0.26 -27.18
C LEU A 26 -2.76 1.12 -27.61
N GLN A 27 -3.99 1.17 -28.15
CA GLN A 27 -4.61 2.43 -28.49
C GLN A 27 -4.82 3.31 -27.25
N THR A 28 -5.27 2.72 -26.13
CA THR A 28 -5.44 3.44 -24.86
C THR A 28 -4.10 3.92 -24.32
N LEU A 29 -3.08 3.03 -24.29
CA LEU A 29 -1.74 3.38 -23.82
C LEU A 29 -1.14 4.54 -24.61
N GLY A 30 -1.24 4.51 -25.93
CA GLY A 30 -0.67 5.55 -26.81
C GLY A 30 -1.40 6.87 -26.78
N ARG A 31 -2.73 6.88 -26.53
CA ARG A 31 -3.55 8.12 -26.53
C ARG A 31 -3.65 8.78 -25.16
N THR A 32 -3.76 7.99 -24.11
CA THR A 32 -4.14 8.49 -22.77
C THR A 32 -3.11 8.11 -21.68
N GLY A 33 -2.10 7.35 -22.06
CA GLY A 33 -1.00 6.97 -21.19
C GLY A 33 -1.28 5.80 -20.24
N PRO A 34 -0.27 5.38 -19.46
CA PRO A 34 -0.35 4.16 -18.65
C PRO A 34 -1.40 4.24 -17.53
N LYS A 35 -1.62 5.40 -16.92
CA LYS A 35 -2.64 5.56 -15.87
C LYS A 35 -4.05 5.26 -16.38
N ALA A 36 -4.40 5.75 -17.56
CA ALA A 36 -5.73 5.50 -18.15
C ALA A 36 -5.89 4.03 -18.56
N LEU A 37 -4.80 3.37 -18.96
CA LEU A 37 -4.79 1.93 -19.22
C LEU A 37 -5.08 1.16 -17.92
N GLU A 38 -4.44 1.51 -16.82
CA GLU A 38 -4.67 0.89 -15.51
C GLU A 38 -6.12 1.02 -15.03
N HIS A 39 -6.76 2.15 -15.28
CA HIS A 39 -8.19 2.36 -14.93
C HIS A 39 -9.16 1.58 -15.82
N ARG A 40 -8.77 1.26 -17.04
CA ARG A 40 -9.64 0.54 -17.99
C ARG A 40 -9.70 -0.96 -17.75
N TYR A 41 -8.67 -1.53 -17.15
CA TYR A 41 -8.62 -2.96 -16.85
C TYR A 41 -8.94 -3.20 -15.38
N PRO A 42 -9.84 -4.14 -15.06
CA PRO A 42 -10.17 -4.47 -13.69
C PRO A 42 -8.90 -4.94 -12.95
N ALA A 43 -8.82 -4.62 -11.67
CA ALA A 43 -7.76 -5.14 -10.82
C ALA A 43 -7.82 -6.68 -10.83
N VAL A 44 -6.67 -7.30 -10.93
CA VAL A 44 -6.57 -8.74 -10.75
C VAL A 44 -7.02 -9.06 -9.33
N HIS A 45 -8.06 -9.85 -9.17
CA HIS A 45 -8.48 -10.33 -7.86
C HIS A 45 -7.34 -11.15 -7.26
N LYS A 46 -6.84 -10.69 -6.11
CA LYS A 46 -5.82 -11.43 -5.37
C LYS A 46 -6.52 -12.59 -4.67
N ASP A 47 -6.04 -13.79 -4.89
CA ASP A 47 -6.46 -14.96 -4.13
C ASP A 47 -5.80 -14.90 -2.75
N TYR A 48 -6.58 -14.43 -1.76
CA TYR A 48 -6.12 -14.37 -0.36
C TYR A 48 -6.33 -15.69 0.38
N GLU A 49 -7.14 -16.59 -0.17
CA GLU A 49 -7.43 -17.89 0.45
C GLU A 49 -6.24 -18.85 0.29
N SER A 50 -5.42 -18.62 -0.73
CA SER A 50 -4.18 -19.39 -0.95
C SER A 50 -3.06 -19.06 0.05
N LEU A 51 -3.15 -17.94 0.79
CA LEU A 51 -2.16 -17.58 1.80
C LEU A 51 -2.20 -18.54 2.99
N ALA A 52 -1.05 -18.81 3.60
CA ALA A 52 -1.00 -19.46 4.90
C ALA A 52 -1.53 -18.50 6.01
N LEU A 53 -2.00 -19.08 7.12
CA LEU A 53 -2.41 -18.28 8.27
C LEU A 53 -1.20 -17.49 8.81
N HIS A 54 -1.37 -16.21 9.06
CA HIS A 54 -0.32 -15.26 9.48
C HIS A 54 0.83 -15.06 8.48
N GLU A 55 0.71 -15.51 7.23
CA GLU A 55 1.68 -15.18 6.19
C GLU A 55 1.71 -13.69 5.88
N LEU A 56 0.55 -13.05 5.88
CA LEU A 56 0.42 -11.64 5.57
C LEU A 56 -0.55 -10.95 6.52
N TRP A 57 -0.05 -9.95 7.25
CA TRP A 57 -0.89 -8.95 7.91
C TRP A 57 -0.85 -7.65 7.15
N GLU A 58 -1.93 -6.89 7.20
CA GLU A 58 -1.94 -5.53 6.66
C GLU A 58 -2.34 -4.54 7.76
N SER A 59 -1.76 -3.35 7.68
CA SER A 59 -2.10 -2.26 8.59
C SER A 59 -2.55 -1.04 7.82
N ASP A 60 -3.57 -0.40 8.34
CA ASP A 60 -4.09 0.87 7.86
C ASP A 60 -4.46 1.77 9.02
N GLY A 61 -4.47 3.07 8.76
CA GLY A 61 -4.84 4.05 9.76
C GLY A 61 -5.78 5.10 9.17
N ARG A 62 -6.89 5.35 9.86
CA ARG A 62 -7.83 6.39 9.45
C ARG A 62 -8.37 7.18 10.61
N LYS A 63 -8.74 8.42 10.35
CA LYS A 63 -9.48 9.24 11.31
C LYS A 63 -10.92 8.72 11.40
N ALA A 64 -11.33 8.31 12.59
CA ALA A 64 -12.67 7.78 12.80
C ALA A 64 -13.74 8.87 12.73
N ASP A 65 -14.95 8.52 12.30
CA ASP A 65 -16.09 9.44 12.21
C ASP A 65 -16.91 9.53 13.51
N VAL A 66 -16.22 9.37 14.65
CA VAL A 66 -16.79 9.47 15.98
C VAL A 66 -16.03 10.50 16.81
N MET A 67 -16.72 11.19 17.69
CA MET A 67 -16.12 12.08 18.68
C MET A 67 -15.84 11.30 19.96
N CYS A 68 -14.66 11.46 20.51
CA CYS A 68 -14.31 10.91 21.82
C CYS A 68 -13.82 12.02 22.76
N ARG A 69 -13.98 11.77 24.05
CA ARG A 69 -13.38 12.61 25.09
C ARG A 69 -12.04 11.99 25.50
N TRP A 70 -11.01 12.81 25.45
CA TRP A 70 -9.67 12.42 25.87
C TRP A 70 -9.52 12.52 27.40
N PRO A 71 -8.51 11.87 28.00
CA PRO A 71 -8.29 11.93 29.44
C PRO A 71 -8.12 13.35 30.02
N ASP A 72 -7.61 14.27 29.18
CA ASP A 72 -7.48 15.71 29.59
C ASP A 72 -8.79 16.52 29.45
N GLY A 73 -9.90 15.86 29.13
CA GLY A 73 -11.21 16.46 28.93
C GLY A 73 -11.47 17.06 27.56
N SER A 74 -10.47 17.19 26.70
CA SER A 74 -10.66 17.67 25.32
C SER A 74 -11.48 16.70 24.49
N ILE A 75 -12.20 17.22 23.50
CA ILE A 75 -13.02 16.41 22.59
C ILE A 75 -12.40 16.44 21.19
N GLY A 76 -12.35 15.29 20.53
CA GLY A 76 -11.81 15.19 19.18
C GLY A 76 -12.08 13.85 18.53
N ARG A 77 -11.76 13.75 17.24
CA ARG A 77 -11.88 12.51 16.47
C ARG A 77 -10.58 11.72 16.60
N PRO A 78 -10.62 10.45 17.02
CA PRO A 78 -9.44 9.63 17.13
C PRO A 78 -8.92 9.22 15.73
N PHE A 79 -7.61 9.08 15.61
CA PHE A 79 -6.98 8.37 14.53
C PHE A 79 -6.81 6.91 14.98
N VAL A 80 -7.42 5.97 14.28
CA VAL A 80 -7.41 4.55 14.62
C VAL A 80 -6.47 3.83 13.68
N ILE A 81 -5.49 3.13 14.23
CA ILE A 81 -4.59 2.23 13.52
C ILE A 81 -5.08 0.82 13.77
N ILE A 82 -5.27 0.06 12.71
CA ILE A 82 -5.72 -1.33 12.77
C ILE A 82 -4.69 -2.27 12.12
N TRP A 83 -4.64 -3.49 12.64
CA TRP A 83 -3.96 -4.61 12.02
C TRP A 83 -4.98 -5.70 11.70
N ARG A 84 -4.91 -6.23 10.49
CA ARG A 84 -5.78 -7.26 9.96
C ARG A 84 -4.98 -8.44 9.45
N GLU A 85 -5.41 -9.65 9.78
CA GLU A 85 -4.93 -10.85 9.15
C GLU A 85 -5.61 -11.02 7.80
N VAL A 86 -4.82 -11.17 6.71
CA VAL A 86 -5.33 -11.00 5.34
C VAL A 86 -6.16 -12.18 4.89
N ARG A 87 -5.76 -13.41 5.22
CA ARG A 87 -6.48 -14.63 4.85
C ARG A 87 -7.87 -14.69 5.47
N THR A 88 -7.95 -14.49 6.78
CA THR A 88 -9.21 -14.56 7.54
C THR A 88 -10.03 -13.28 7.48
N ARG A 89 -9.40 -12.17 7.06
CA ARG A 89 -9.98 -10.82 7.05
C ARG A 89 -10.33 -10.28 8.46
N LEU A 90 -9.87 -10.92 9.51
CA LEU A 90 -10.14 -10.50 10.87
C LEU A 90 -9.26 -9.31 11.29
N VAL A 91 -9.86 -8.33 11.94
CA VAL A 91 -9.11 -7.29 12.66
C VAL A 91 -8.57 -7.93 13.94
N ILE A 92 -7.26 -8.02 14.02
CA ILE A 92 -6.54 -8.70 15.10
C ILE A 92 -5.97 -7.73 16.14
N GLY A 93 -5.74 -6.46 15.77
CA GLY A 93 -5.29 -5.42 16.67
C GLY A 93 -5.80 -4.06 16.24
N ALA A 94 -6.13 -3.18 17.21
CA ALA A 94 -6.58 -1.83 16.93
C ALA A 94 -6.18 -0.89 18.09
N LYS A 95 -5.76 0.34 17.77
CA LYS A 95 -5.44 1.36 18.77
C LYS A 95 -5.82 2.75 18.28
N GLY A 96 -6.44 3.53 19.16
CA GLY A 96 -6.83 4.91 18.89
C GLY A 96 -5.83 5.91 19.47
N TYR A 97 -5.46 6.92 18.69
CA TYR A 97 -4.58 8.02 19.07
C TYR A 97 -5.13 9.36 18.58
N ARG A 98 -4.64 10.46 19.11
CA ARG A 98 -4.99 11.80 18.60
C ARG A 98 -4.51 12.03 17.18
N GLN A 99 -3.34 11.49 16.86
CA GLN A 99 -2.68 11.60 15.57
C GLN A 99 -1.97 10.28 15.21
N PRO A 100 -1.68 10.03 13.92
CA PRO A 100 -0.89 8.87 13.53
C PRO A 100 0.53 8.97 14.11
N THR A 101 0.98 7.92 14.79
CA THR A 101 2.29 7.84 15.41
C THR A 101 2.89 6.44 15.23
N ALA A 102 4.21 6.37 15.18
CA ALA A 102 4.93 5.09 15.17
C ALA A 102 4.62 4.23 16.40
N GLU A 103 4.46 4.87 17.56
CA GLU A 103 4.04 4.21 18.80
C GLU A 103 2.66 3.55 18.64
N GLY A 104 1.72 4.26 18.00
CA GLY A 104 0.39 3.72 17.70
C GLY A 104 0.43 2.49 16.80
N VAL A 105 1.29 2.50 15.78
CA VAL A 105 1.51 1.35 14.89
C VAL A 105 2.03 0.15 15.69
N LEU A 106 3.05 0.37 16.53
CA LEU A 106 3.68 -0.68 17.34
C LEU A 106 2.74 -1.19 18.44
N ALA A 107 1.99 -0.30 19.10
CA ALA A 107 1.03 -0.72 20.14
C ALA A 107 -0.11 -1.57 19.55
N ALA A 108 -0.66 -1.17 18.39
CA ALA A 108 -1.67 -1.96 17.69
C ALA A 108 -1.10 -3.30 17.18
N PHE A 109 0.16 -3.33 16.75
CA PHE A 109 0.88 -4.56 16.37
C PHE A 109 1.08 -5.49 17.58
N GLY A 110 1.51 -4.94 18.71
CA GLY A 110 1.67 -5.70 19.96
C GLY A 110 0.36 -6.37 20.39
N MET A 111 -0.76 -5.63 20.36
CA MET A 111 -2.10 -6.19 20.63
C MET A 111 -2.45 -7.33 19.65
N ALA A 112 -2.13 -7.16 18.36
CA ALA A 112 -2.38 -8.19 17.36
C ALA A 112 -1.57 -9.46 17.64
N SER A 113 -0.28 -9.31 17.94
CA SER A 113 0.62 -10.43 18.25
C SER A 113 0.23 -11.13 19.55
N GLU A 114 -0.15 -10.40 20.57
CA GLU A 114 -0.63 -10.95 21.85
C GLU A 114 -1.93 -11.74 21.66
N ARG A 115 -2.88 -11.16 20.91
CA ARG A 115 -4.19 -11.80 20.65
C ARG A 115 -4.05 -13.10 19.84
N THR A 116 -3.19 -13.11 18.85
CA THR A 116 -3.03 -14.23 17.91
C THR A 116 -1.95 -15.22 18.34
N GLN A 117 -1.09 -14.84 19.30
CA GLN A 117 0.12 -15.58 19.69
C GLN A 117 1.01 -15.90 18.48
N ALA A 118 1.04 -14.97 17.51
CA ALA A 118 1.75 -15.12 16.25
C ALA A 118 2.43 -13.82 15.80
N ILE A 119 3.37 -13.95 14.88
CA ILE A 119 4.07 -12.87 14.20
C ILE A 119 3.92 -13.14 12.69
N PRO A 120 3.59 -12.13 11.87
CA PRO A 120 3.44 -12.33 10.44
C PRO A 120 4.80 -12.47 9.74
N GLU A 121 4.86 -13.27 8.68
CA GLU A 121 6.03 -13.29 7.80
C GLU A 121 6.18 -11.98 7.04
N ASN A 122 5.06 -11.42 6.59
CA ASN A 122 4.99 -10.19 5.81
C ASN A 122 3.99 -9.21 6.42
N ALA A 123 4.35 -7.93 6.44
CA ALA A 123 3.50 -6.83 6.86
C ALA A 123 3.27 -5.88 5.69
N LYS A 124 2.04 -5.76 5.21
CA LYS A 124 1.66 -4.77 4.21
C LYS A 124 1.28 -3.47 4.89
N LEU A 125 2.08 -2.45 4.64
CA LEU A 125 2.00 -1.15 5.31
C LEU A 125 1.55 -0.06 4.34
N ASP A 126 0.90 0.96 4.90
CA ASP A 126 0.64 2.19 4.17
C ASP A 126 1.92 3.04 4.03
N ASN A 127 1.89 3.99 3.08
CA ASN A 127 3.01 4.89 2.84
C ASN A 127 3.06 6.07 3.85
N GLY A 128 2.40 5.96 5.00
CA GLY A 128 2.44 6.93 6.07
C GLY A 128 3.82 7.02 6.72
N ARG A 129 4.17 8.21 7.22
CA ARG A 129 5.46 8.44 7.90
C ARG A 129 5.60 7.62 9.18
N GLU A 130 4.49 7.38 9.86
CA GLU A 130 4.40 6.56 11.07
C GLU A 130 4.87 5.13 10.84
N TYR A 131 4.55 4.55 9.68
CA TYR A 131 5.00 3.21 9.28
C TYR A 131 6.47 3.19 8.84
N ALA A 132 6.93 4.28 8.21
CA ALA A 132 8.31 4.41 7.75
C ALA A 132 9.29 4.83 8.87
N ALA A 133 8.79 5.04 10.08
CA ALA A 133 9.62 5.39 11.23
C ALA A 133 10.69 4.31 11.50
N LYS A 134 11.89 4.74 11.92
CA LYS A 134 13.02 3.83 12.20
C LYS A 134 12.68 2.80 13.28
N SER A 135 11.87 3.17 14.28
CA SER A 135 11.40 2.25 15.32
C SER A 135 10.52 1.12 14.78
N VAL A 136 9.80 1.33 13.67
CA VAL A 136 8.92 0.35 13.03
C VAL A 136 9.68 -0.51 12.01
N THR A 137 10.24 0.15 11.00
CA THR A 137 10.84 -0.48 9.80
C THR A 137 12.32 -0.13 9.59
N GLY A 138 13.05 0.28 10.63
CA GLY A 138 14.50 0.49 10.55
C GLY A 138 15.20 -0.74 9.95
N GLY A 139 16.21 -0.52 9.09
CA GLY A 139 16.90 -1.60 8.37
C GLY A 139 16.15 -2.16 7.15
N GLN A 140 14.96 -1.62 6.81
CA GLN A 140 14.23 -1.98 5.58
C GLN A 140 14.04 -0.75 4.68
N GLU A 141 13.99 -0.95 3.37
CA GLU A 141 13.73 0.12 2.40
C GLU A 141 12.29 0.64 2.56
N THR A 142 12.14 1.96 2.46
CA THR A 142 10.85 2.63 2.51
C THR A 142 10.79 3.72 1.44
N ARG A 143 9.62 4.29 1.19
CA ARG A 143 9.48 5.45 0.30
C ARG A 143 10.37 6.65 0.70
N TYR A 144 10.71 6.75 1.98
CA TYR A 144 11.51 7.84 2.54
C TYR A 144 12.96 7.44 2.83
N ARG A 145 13.29 6.16 2.65
CA ARG A 145 14.60 5.58 2.93
C ARG A 145 15.01 4.67 1.77
N PHE A 146 15.76 5.22 0.82
CA PHE A 146 16.22 4.52 -0.38
C PHE A 146 17.56 3.81 -0.19
N LYS A 147 18.29 4.14 0.89
CA LYS A 147 19.56 3.50 1.24
C LYS A 147 19.50 3.06 2.70
N ILE A 148 19.81 1.81 2.94
CA ILE A 148 20.01 1.26 4.28
C ILE A 148 21.49 1.40 4.58
N THR A 149 21.83 2.03 5.71
CA THR A 149 23.20 2.06 6.21
C THR A 149 23.38 0.94 7.22
N THR A 150 24.55 0.31 7.22
CA THR A 150 24.90 -0.80 8.14
C THR A 150 24.78 -0.43 9.61
N ASP A 151 24.90 0.85 9.93
CA ASP A 151 24.82 1.38 11.30
C ASP A 151 23.39 1.78 11.71
N GLU A 152 22.38 1.59 10.83
CA GLU A 152 21.00 1.93 11.18
C GLU A 152 20.41 0.88 12.13
N PRO A 153 19.92 1.31 13.33
CA PRO A 153 19.30 0.37 14.24
C PRO A 153 18.07 -0.27 13.60
N PRO A 154 17.95 -1.60 13.63
CA PRO A 154 16.79 -2.29 13.08
C PRO A 154 15.52 -1.94 13.86
N GLY A 155 14.43 -1.64 13.13
CA GLY A 155 13.10 -1.46 13.70
C GLY A 155 12.51 -2.77 14.22
N ILE A 156 11.40 -2.67 14.94
CA ILE A 156 10.76 -3.84 15.56
C ILE A 156 10.42 -4.91 14.50
N LEU A 157 9.79 -4.54 13.38
CA LEU A 157 9.45 -5.53 12.34
C LEU A 157 10.69 -6.24 11.78
N THR A 158 11.77 -5.50 11.57
CA THR A 158 13.04 -6.07 11.10
C THR A 158 13.63 -7.03 12.12
N ARG A 159 13.61 -6.65 13.41
CA ARG A 159 14.17 -7.49 14.50
C ARG A 159 13.44 -8.80 14.69
N ILE A 160 12.13 -8.84 14.47
CA ILE A 160 11.32 -10.07 14.58
C ILE A 160 11.24 -10.85 13.27
N GLY A 161 11.95 -10.40 12.21
CA GLY A 161 12.02 -11.10 10.93
C GLY A 161 10.82 -10.83 9.99
N THR A 162 9.91 -9.93 10.35
CA THR A 162 8.78 -9.56 9.49
C THR A 162 9.24 -8.66 8.34
N LYS A 163 8.91 -9.04 7.11
CA LYS A 163 9.23 -8.26 5.90
C LYS A 163 8.18 -7.20 5.65
N ALA A 164 8.56 -5.94 5.63
CA ALA A 164 7.67 -4.85 5.27
C ALA A 164 7.42 -4.83 3.75
N ARG A 165 6.16 -4.78 3.34
CA ARG A 165 5.69 -4.57 1.96
C ARG A 165 4.88 -3.28 1.91
N TRP A 166 5.18 -2.42 0.97
CA TRP A 166 4.52 -1.12 0.86
C TRP A 166 3.36 -1.19 -0.13
N ALA A 167 2.24 -0.58 0.24
CA ALA A 167 1.13 -0.42 -0.68
C ALA A 167 1.55 0.48 -1.85
N LYS A 168 1.10 0.15 -3.08
CA LYS A 168 1.35 1.02 -4.23
C LYS A 168 0.59 2.33 -4.05
N PRO A 169 1.26 3.49 -4.20
CA PRO A 169 0.60 4.78 -4.08
C PRO A 169 -0.56 4.90 -5.08
N TYR A 170 -1.66 5.52 -4.64
CA TYR A 170 -2.86 5.81 -5.47
C TYR A 170 -3.60 4.58 -6.04
N ARG A 171 -3.43 3.40 -5.47
CA ARG A 171 -4.19 2.19 -5.79
C ARG A 171 -4.98 1.72 -4.58
N GLY A 172 -6.17 2.29 -4.35
CA GLY A 172 -7.09 1.85 -3.29
C GLY A 172 -7.44 0.36 -3.40
N GLN A 173 -7.47 -0.17 -4.62
CA GLN A 173 -7.71 -1.59 -4.90
C GLN A 173 -6.59 -2.54 -4.40
N ASP A 174 -5.42 -2.02 -4.05
CA ASP A 174 -4.32 -2.83 -3.51
C ASP A 174 -4.51 -3.19 -2.03
N LYS A 175 -5.44 -2.50 -1.35
CA LYS A 175 -5.73 -2.73 0.07
C LYS A 175 -7.16 -3.22 0.27
N PRO A 176 -7.37 -4.53 0.50
CA PRO A 176 -8.70 -5.05 0.84
C PRO A 176 -9.28 -4.46 2.12
N ILE A 177 -8.45 -3.85 2.96
CA ILE A 177 -8.87 -3.21 4.21
C ILE A 177 -9.74 -1.96 4.00
N GLU A 178 -9.68 -1.32 2.81
CA GLU A 178 -10.49 -0.14 2.49
C GLU A 178 -11.97 -0.47 2.20
N SER A 179 -12.33 -1.75 2.14
CA SER A 179 -13.70 -2.24 1.84
C SER A 179 -14.54 -2.53 3.09
N PHE A 180 -14.27 -1.88 4.22
CA PHE A 180 -15.08 -1.90 5.44
C PHE A 180 -15.90 -0.64 5.61
#